data_858f6adc03c8e574a1a6ea391fe69313
#
_entry.id   858f6adc03c8e574a1a6ea391fe69313
#
_cell.length_a   1.000
_cell.length_b   1.000
_cell.length_c   1.000
_cell.angle_alpha   90.00
_cell.angle_beta   90.00
_cell.angle_gamma   90.00
#
_symmetry.space_group_name_H-M   'P 1'
#
loop_
_entity.id
_entity.type
_entity.pdbx_description
1 polymer ?
#
loop_
_entity_poly.entity_id
_entity_poly.type
_entity_poly.pdbx_seq_one_letter_code
_entity_poly.pdbx_strand_id
1 'polypeptide(L)'
;MIPAGTQASVAPATPRNVPNRGGEPNPSAAALAAIFGDRIVRSWVNCGETNVVVKVEAIHDVIQWLHEDHGQRYEYLVDVTAVEYRDAGRPLEVVWHLRSLSFLRFLRLKVELSARGPLMVPSVMDIYSGADWLERECWDMFGIKFEGHPDLRRILLWESYREGFPLRKDFPLRGRFSRAEQLKQALAADPEARYSMEELT
;
A
#
# COMPACT_ATOMS: atom_id res chain seq x y z
N MET A 1 -11.72 -33.43 -28.38
CA MET A 1 -12.18 -32.03 -28.31
C MET A 1 -12.79 -31.85 -26.91
N ILE A 2 -12.04 -31.30 -25.97
CA ILE A 2 -12.48 -31.10 -24.56
C ILE A 2 -12.98 -29.65 -24.49
N PRO A 3 -14.22 -29.40 -24.02
CA PRO A 3 -14.72 -28.05 -23.90
C PRO A 3 -13.96 -27.27 -22.82
N ALA A 4 -13.55 -26.03 -23.14
CA ALA A 4 -12.94 -25.12 -22.24
C ALA A 4 -13.89 -24.81 -21.06
N GLY A 5 -13.52 -25.26 -19.87
CA GLY A 5 -14.25 -24.95 -18.65
C GLY A 5 -14.16 -23.45 -18.35
N THR A 6 -15.33 -22.83 -18.25
CA THR A 6 -15.51 -21.46 -17.76
C THR A 6 -14.92 -21.39 -16.36
N GLN A 7 -13.81 -20.65 -16.20
CA GLN A 7 -13.26 -20.34 -14.88
C GLN A 7 -14.28 -19.45 -14.16
N ALA A 8 -14.96 -20.02 -13.20
CA ALA A 8 -15.77 -19.26 -12.27
C ALA A 8 -14.84 -18.30 -11.50
N SER A 9 -15.17 -17.02 -11.56
CA SER A 9 -14.51 -15.99 -10.74
C SER A 9 -14.67 -16.39 -9.26
N VAL A 10 -13.58 -16.83 -8.66
CA VAL A 10 -13.57 -17.15 -7.22
C VAL A 10 -13.67 -15.83 -6.49
N ALA A 11 -14.82 -15.56 -5.90
CA ALA A 11 -14.98 -14.46 -4.97
C ALA A 11 -13.91 -14.56 -3.87
N PRO A 12 -13.26 -13.46 -3.46
CA PRO A 12 -12.24 -13.51 -2.42
C PRO A 12 -12.84 -14.13 -1.16
N ALA A 13 -12.19 -15.17 -0.65
CA ALA A 13 -12.63 -15.88 0.54
C ALA A 13 -12.64 -14.90 1.73
N THR A 14 -13.82 -14.53 2.21
CA THR A 14 -13.97 -13.77 3.44
C THR A 14 -13.35 -14.59 4.58
N PRO A 15 -12.48 -14.02 5.41
CA PRO A 15 -11.94 -14.73 6.58
C PRO A 15 -13.09 -15.28 7.42
N ARG A 16 -13.09 -16.58 7.69
CA ARG A 16 -14.21 -17.30 8.30
C ARG A 16 -14.64 -16.81 9.68
N ASN A 17 -13.88 -15.94 10.34
CA ASN A 17 -14.12 -15.50 11.71
C ASN A 17 -14.25 -13.99 11.91
N VAL A 18 -14.32 -13.19 10.86
CA VAL A 18 -14.64 -11.77 11.02
C VAL A 18 -16.12 -11.59 10.71
N PRO A 19 -16.95 -11.25 11.70
CA PRO A 19 -18.35 -10.93 11.43
C PRO A 19 -18.36 -9.78 10.43
N ASN A 20 -19.01 -9.99 9.27
CA ASN A 20 -19.29 -8.94 8.31
C ASN A 20 -20.25 -7.95 9.02
N ARG A 21 -19.66 -6.99 9.71
CA ARG A 21 -20.39 -5.86 10.27
C ARG A 21 -20.61 -4.92 9.10
N GLY A 22 -21.71 -5.13 8.37
CA GLY A 22 -22.15 -4.23 7.32
C GLY A 22 -22.09 -2.76 7.77
N GLY A 23 -22.40 -1.88 6.94
CA GLY A 23 -22.45 -0.44 7.15
C GLY A 23 -23.02 0.20 5.90
N GLU A 24 -23.39 1.45 5.98
CA GLU A 24 -23.80 2.19 4.80
C GLU A 24 -22.57 2.46 3.92
N PRO A 25 -22.69 2.24 2.60
CA PRO A 25 -21.59 2.54 1.68
C PRO A 25 -21.37 4.06 1.64
N ASN A 26 -20.09 4.45 1.63
CA ASN A 26 -19.72 5.84 1.40
C ASN A 26 -20.21 6.30 0.01
N PRO A 27 -20.94 7.43 -0.09
CA PRO A 27 -21.45 7.95 -1.37
C PRO A 27 -20.37 8.13 -2.43
N SER A 28 -19.12 8.36 -2.02
CA SER A 28 -17.98 8.50 -2.93
C SER A 28 -17.74 7.25 -3.77
N ALA A 29 -18.06 6.06 -3.26
CA ALA A 29 -17.89 4.83 -4.03
C ALA A 29 -18.83 4.77 -5.26
N ALA A 30 -20.06 5.22 -5.10
CA ALA A 30 -21.02 5.33 -6.21
C ALA A 30 -20.59 6.40 -7.22
N ALA A 31 -20.12 7.55 -6.75
CA ALA A 31 -19.61 8.62 -7.59
C ALA A 31 -18.39 8.18 -8.40
N LEU A 32 -17.45 7.46 -7.78
CA LEU A 32 -16.29 6.87 -8.46
C LEU A 32 -16.69 5.89 -9.55
N ALA A 33 -17.65 5.00 -9.27
CA ALA A 33 -18.13 4.04 -10.25
C ALA A 33 -18.81 4.74 -11.44
N ALA A 34 -19.53 5.84 -11.21
CA ALA A 34 -20.19 6.61 -12.26
C ALA A 34 -19.18 7.35 -13.18
N ILE A 35 -18.09 7.89 -12.61
CA ILE A 35 -17.12 8.72 -13.35
C ILE A 35 -16.03 7.86 -14.00
N PHE A 36 -15.48 6.89 -13.27
CA PHE A 36 -14.34 6.10 -13.73
C PHE A 36 -14.73 4.76 -14.36
N GLY A 37 -16.00 4.35 -14.24
CA GLY A 37 -16.54 3.19 -14.92
C GLY A 37 -15.74 1.92 -14.67
N ASP A 38 -15.22 1.32 -15.75
CA ASP A 38 -14.47 0.07 -15.76
C ASP A 38 -13.07 0.16 -15.08
N ARG A 39 -12.61 1.37 -14.74
CA ARG A 39 -11.38 1.58 -13.95
C ARG A 39 -11.59 1.23 -12.47
N ILE A 40 -12.84 1.20 -11.99
CA ILE A 40 -13.21 0.71 -10.67
C ILE A 40 -13.51 -0.78 -10.77
N VAL A 41 -12.70 -1.62 -10.17
CA VAL A 41 -12.80 -3.08 -10.28
C VAL A 41 -13.94 -3.61 -9.42
N ARG A 42 -14.02 -3.17 -8.16
CA ARG A 42 -15.07 -3.54 -7.20
C ARG A 42 -15.09 -2.62 -6.00
N SER A 43 -16.21 -2.60 -5.29
CA SER A 43 -16.34 -1.93 -4.01
C SER A 43 -17.16 -2.78 -3.03
N TRP A 44 -16.86 -2.64 -1.74
CA TRP A 44 -17.60 -3.32 -0.65
C TRP A 44 -17.44 -2.56 0.66
N VAL A 45 -18.35 -2.82 1.58
CA VAL A 45 -18.26 -2.29 2.95
C VAL A 45 -17.86 -3.43 3.90
N ASN A 46 -16.92 -3.16 4.77
CA ASN A 46 -16.53 -4.08 5.82
C ASN A 46 -16.28 -3.30 7.11
N CYS A 47 -16.93 -3.70 8.20
CA CYS A 47 -16.85 -3.03 9.51
C CYS A 47 -17.14 -1.52 9.44
N GLY A 48 -18.08 -1.11 8.60
CA GLY A 48 -18.45 0.31 8.40
C GLY A 48 -17.50 1.10 7.49
N GLU A 49 -16.42 0.50 7.01
CA GLU A 49 -15.47 1.14 6.11
C GLU A 49 -15.68 0.71 4.66
N THR A 50 -15.79 1.69 3.79
CA THR A 50 -15.93 1.46 2.35
C THR A 50 -14.56 1.26 1.72
N ASN A 51 -14.42 0.12 1.03
CA ASN A 51 -13.23 -0.26 0.28
C ASN A 51 -13.55 -0.19 -1.22
N VAL A 52 -12.66 0.38 -2.00
CA VAL A 52 -12.76 0.46 -3.46
C VAL A 52 -11.46 -0.04 -4.07
N VAL A 53 -11.55 -1.03 -4.96
CA VAL A 53 -10.39 -1.50 -5.74
C VAL A 53 -10.37 -0.78 -7.06
N VAL A 54 -9.24 -0.20 -7.38
CA VAL A 54 -8.98 0.61 -8.57
C VAL A 54 -7.90 -0.06 -9.41
N LYS A 55 -7.97 0.07 -10.73
CA LYS A 55 -6.86 -0.36 -11.60
C LYS A 55 -5.63 0.49 -11.36
N VAL A 56 -4.45 -0.10 -11.48
CA VAL A 56 -3.14 0.56 -11.21
C VAL A 56 -3.01 1.88 -11.98
N GLU A 57 -3.39 1.87 -13.25
CA GLU A 57 -3.24 3.00 -14.17
C GLU A 57 -4.15 4.18 -13.81
N ALA A 58 -5.20 3.95 -13.03
CA ALA A 58 -6.20 4.94 -12.72
C ALA A 58 -6.11 5.51 -11.30
N ILE A 59 -5.25 4.94 -10.45
CA ILE A 59 -5.24 5.31 -9.02
C ILE A 59 -4.88 6.78 -8.79
N HIS A 60 -3.94 7.31 -9.53
CA HIS A 60 -3.55 8.73 -9.43
C HIS A 60 -4.72 9.64 -9.81
N ASP A 61 -5.34 9.41 -10.98
CA ASP A 61 -6.49 10.20 -11.45
C ASP A 61 -7.66 10.15 -10.46
N VAL A 62 -7.92 8.96 -9.89
CA VAL A 62 -8.98 8.75 -8.88
C VAL A 62 -8.70 9.56 -7.62
N ILE A 63 -7.47 9.51 -7.12
CA ILE A 63 -7.06 10.25 -5.91
C ILE A 63 -7.10 11.75 -6.18
N GLN A 64 -6.61 12.20 -7.32
CA GLN A 64 -6.65 13.61 -7.71
C GLN A 64 -8.09 14.11 -7.77
N TRP A 65 -8.97 13.38 -8.44
CA TRP A 65 -10.38 13.75 -8.51
C TRP A 65 -11.04 13.81 -7.12
N LEU A 66 -10.78 12.84 -6.25
CA LEU A 66 -11.30 12.85 -4.87
C LEU A 66 -10.81 14.05 -4.06
N HIS A 67 -9.60 14.51 -4.32
CA HIS A 67 -9.01 15.67 -3.66
C HIS A 67 -9.62 16.98 -4.16
N GLU A 68 -9.74 17.15 -5.48
CA GLU A 68 -10.11 18.41 -6.12
C GLU A 68 -11.62 18.65 -6.20
N ASP A 69 -12.43 17.59 -6.32
CA ASP A 69 -13.87 17.70 -6.50
C ASP A 69 -14.56 18.26 -5.25
N HIS A 70 -15.33 19.34 -5.43
CA HIS A 70 -16.02 20.04 -4.34
C HIS A 70 -17.04 19.19 -3.58
N GLY A 71 -17.58 18.14 -4.18
CA GLY A 71 -18.52 17.20 -3.57
C GLY A 71 -17.83 16.06 -2.81
N GLN A 72 -16.53 15.88 -3.01
CA GLN A 72 -15.74 14.80 -2.40
C GLN A 72 -14.78 15.32 -1.34
N ARG A 73 -13.91 16.25 -1.66
CA ARG A 73 -12.99 16.96 -0.76
C ARG A 73 -12.28 16.04 0.22
N TYR A 74 -11.51 15.08 -0.32
CA TYR A 74 -10.61 14.28 0.50
C TYR A 74 -9.29 15.02 0.70
N GLU A 75 -9.29 15.95 1.63
CA GLU A 75 -8.16 16.86 1.89
C GLU A 75 -7.01 16.18 2.62
N TYR A 76 -7.25 15.01 3.23
CA TYR A 76 -6.27 14.39 4.11
C TYR A 76 -5.95 12.94 3.69
N LEU A 77 -4.67 12.71 3.40
CA LEU A 77 -4.10 11.38 3.27
C LEU A 77 -3.72 10.89 4.68
N VAL A 78 -4.41 9.87 5.15
CA VAL A 78 -4.19 9.30 6.48
C VAL A 78 -2.98 8.37 6.47
N ASP A 79 -2.92 7.50 5.46
CA ASP A 79 -1.88 6.47 5.38
C ASP A 79 -1.75 5.92 3.95
N VAL A 80 -0.54 5.46 3.62
CA VAL A 80 -0.25 4.60 2.46
C VAL A 80 0.49 3.39 2.96
N THR A 81 -0.05 2.21 2.73
CA THR A 81 0.56 0.97 3.18
C THR A 81 0.36 -0.16 2.18
N ALA A 82 0.98 -1.30 2.42
CA ALA A 82 0.81 -2.48 1.59
C ALA A 82 0.47 -3.72 2.41
N VAL A 83 -0.22 -4.65 1.78
CA VAL A 83 -0.59 -5.93 2.38
C VAL A 83 -0.20 -7.05 1.43
N GLU A 84 0.67 -7.93 1.87
CA GLU A 84 0.97 -9.19 1.19
C GLU A 84 0.31 -10.35 1.92
N TYR A 85 -0.49 -11.12 1.21
CA TYR A 85 -1.18 -12.27 1.78
C TYR A 85 -0.30 -13.52 1.73
N ARG A 86 -0.45 -14.42 2.71
CA ARG A 86 0.28 -15.72 2.71
C ARG A 86 -0.22 -16.67 1.63
N ASP A 87 -1.43 -16.47 1.18
CA ASP A 87 -2.01 -17.25 0.10
C ASP A 87 -1.44 -16.77 -1.24
N ALA A 88 -0.69 -17.65 -1.90
CA ALA A 88 -0.05 -17.36 -3.19
C ALA A 88 -1.04 -17.02 -4.33
N GLY A 89 -2.32 -17.30 -4.14
CA GLY A 89 -3.39 -16.94 -5.08
C GLY A 89 -3.91 -15.51 -4.92
N ARG A 90 -3.54 -14.82 -3.81
CA ARG A 90 -3.98 -13.45 -3.55
C ARG A 90 -2.90 -12.45 -3.99
N PRO A 91 -3.31 -11.34 -4.62
CA PRO A 91 -2.38 -10.30 -5.01
C PRO A 91 -1.80 -9.57 -3.78
N LEU A 92 -0.67 -8.90 -3.98
CA LEU A 92 -0.20 -7.86 -3.07
C LEU A 92 -1.08 -6.63 -3.27
N GLU A 93 -1.58 -6.05 -2.20
CA GLU A 93 -2.41 -4.85 -2.24
C GLU A 93 -1.63 -3.63 -1.77
N VAL A 94 -1.70 -2.52 -2.50
CA VAL A 94 -1.35 -1.19 -1.99
C VAL A 94 -2.62 -0.50 -1.56
N VAL A 95 -2.60 0.15 -0.41
CA VAL A 95 -3.79 0.69 0.26
C VAL A 95 -3.56 2.16 0.60
N TRP A 96 -4.43 3.02 0.14
CA TRP A 96 -4.50 4.44 0.54
C TRP A 96 -5.71 4.66 1.43
N HIS A 97 -5.49 5.28 2.57
CA HIS A 97 -6.53 5.71 3.50
C HIS A 97 -6.74 7.20 3.35
N LEU A 98 -7.90 7.59 2.83
CA LEU A 98 -8.26 8.97 2.59
C LEU A 98 -9.36 9.43 3.55
N ARG A 99 -9.29 10.67 3.99
CA ARG A 99 -10.30 11.29 4.84
C ARG A 99 -10.72 12.64 4.30
N SER A 100 -12.03 12.82 4.15
CA SER A 100 -12.64 14.13 3.97
C SER A 100 -12.95 14.71 5.34
N LEU A 101 -12.28 15.82 5.67
CA LEU A 101 -12.53 16.55 6.90
C LEU A 101 -13.82 17.36 6.80
N SER A 102 -14.09 17.90 5.60
CA SER A 102 -15.30 18.68 5.31
C SER A 102 -16.59 17.86 5.43
N PHE A 103 -16.58 16.61 4.99
CA PHE A 103 -17.75 15.73 4.99
C PHE A 103 -17.68 14.62 6.05
N LEU A 104 -16.61 14.58 6.87
CA LEU A 104 -16.37 13.56 7.89
C LEU A 104 -16.44 12.13 7.35
N ARG A 105 -15.98 11.93 6.11
CA ARG A 105 -16.00 10.65 5.41
C ARG A 105 -14.62 10.01 5.44
N PHE A 106 -14.62 8.69 5.46
CA PHE A 106 -13.43 7.86 5.34
C PHE A 106 -13.56 6.93 4.14
N LEU A 107 -12.51 6.81 3.34
CA LEU A 107 -12.48 5.95 2.16
C LEU A 107 -11.15 5.20 2.10
N ARG A 108 -11.22 3.91 1.82
CA ARG A 108 -10.05 3.07 1.58
C ARG A 108 -9.98 2.70 0.11
N LEU A 109 -8.96 3.17 -0.58
CA LEU A 109 -8.64 2.78 -1.94
C LEU A 109 -7.60 1.66 -1.93
N LYS A 110 -7.72 0.74 -2.87
CA LYS A 110 -6.82 -0.39 -3.02
C LYS A 110 -6.44 -0.58 -4.47
N VAL A 111 -5.21 -0.97 -4.69
CA VAL A 111 -4.69 -1.46 -5.97
C VAL A 111 -4.13 -2.85 -5.77
N GLU A 112 -4.48 -3.78 -6.63
CA GLU A 112 -3.99 -5.15 -6.61
C GLU A 112 -2.83 -5.30 -7.58
N LEU A 113 -1.65 -5.66 -7.05
CA LEU A 113 -0.45 -5.91 -7.82
C LEU A 113 -0.21 -7.42 -7.94
N SER A 114 0.05 -7.89 -9.16
CA SER A 114 0.43 -9.29 -9.35
C SER A 114 1.79 -9.55 -8.72
N ALA A 115 1.89 -10.62 -7.92
CA ALA A 115 3.16 -11.04 -7.33
C ALA A 115 4.23 -11.42 -8.37
N ARG A 116 3.83 -11.69 -9.62
CA ARG A 116 4.72 -12.03 -10.75
C ARG A 116 4.94 -10.86 -11.71
N GLY A 117 4.24 -9.74 -11.50
CA GLY A 117 4.35 -8.53 -12.31
C GLY A 117 5.29 -7.50 -11.69
N PRO A 118 5.44 -6.34 -12.36
CA PRO A 118 6.14 -5.22 -11.76
C PRO A 118 5.38 -4.74 -10.51
N LEU A 119 6.09 -4.62 -9.38
CA LEU A 119 5.56 -4.02 -8.17
C LEU A 119 5.73 -2.51 -8.27
N MET A 120 4.84 -1.88 -9.04
CA MET A 120 4.93 -0.45 -9.33
C MET A 120 3.55 0.17 -9.35
N VAL A 121 3.42 1.35 -8.76
CA VAL A 121 2.21 2.18 -8.73
C VAL A 121 2.60 3.65 -8.93
N PRO A 122 1.72 4.50 -9.47
CA PRO A 122 1.97 5.94 -9.50
C PRO A 122 2.10 6.51 -8.09
N SER A 123 3.02 7.46 -7.91
CA SER A 123 3.11 8.29 -6.70
C SER A 123 1.95 9.27 -6.62
N VAL A 124 1.54 9.62 -5.41
CA VAL A 124 0.54 10.66 -5.15
C VAL A 124 1.13 11.83 -4.35
N MET A 125 2.44 11.97 -4.37
CA MET A 125 3.17 13.00 -3.64
C MET A 125 2.89 14.42 -4.17
N ASP A 126 2.56 14.55 -5.44
CA ASP A 126 2.13 15.80 -6.08
C ASP A 126 0.77 16.30 -5.56
N ILE A 127 -0.08 15.37 -5.09
CA ILE A 127 -1.39 15.67 -4.49
C ILE A 127 -1.27 15.87 -2.98
N TYR A 128 -0.52 14.99 -2.31
CA TYR A 128 -0.33 15.00 -0.86
C TYR A 128 1.16 14.94 -0.52
N SER A 129 1.74 16.02 -0.07
CA SER A 129 3.16 16.06 0.33
C SER A 129 3.52 15.06 1.43
N GLY A 130 2.56 14.70 2.29
CA GLY A 130 2.75 13.67 3.31
C GLY A 130 2.92 12.25 2.77
N ALA A 131 2.63 12.00 1.49
CA ALA A 131 2.84 10.72 0.83
C ALA A 131 4.34 10.34 0.72
N ASP A 132 5.25 11.33 0.70
CA ASP A 132 6.70 11.10 0.60
C ASP A 132 7.17 9.99 1.54
N TRP A 133 6.95 10.13 2.83
CA TRP A 133 7.44 9.17 3.82
C TRP A 133 6.71 7.84 3.78
N LEU A 134 5.41 7.86 3.54
CA LEU A 134 4.57 6.67 3.49
C LEU A 134 4.89 5.79 2.28
N GLU A 135 5.14 6.41 1.14
CA GLU A 135 5.54 5.71 -0.09
C GLU A 135 6.96 5.14 0.04
N ARG A 136 7.88 5.88 0.66
CA ARG A 136 9.22 5.39 0.98
C ARG A 136 9.19 4.22 1.94
N GLU A 137 8.30 4.23 2.96
CA GLU A 137 8.10 3.08 3.85
C GLU A 137 7.62 1.85 3.08
N CYS A 138 6.60 2.01 2.22
CA CYS A 138 6.12 0.91 1.38
C CYS A 138 7.22 0.34 0.48
N TRP A 139 8.06 1.20 -0.11
CA TRP A 139 9.19 0.74 -0.90
C TRP A 139 10.22 0.04 -0.02
N ASP A 140 10.57 0.59 1.13
CA ASP A 140 11.58 0.04 2.03
C ASP A 140 11.18 -1.35 2.58
N MET A 141 9.91 -1.53 2.91
CA MET A 141 9.39 -2.75 3.53
C MET A 141 8.93 -3.82 2.55
N PHE A 142 8.38 -3.44 1.39
CA PHE A 142 7.77 -4.35 0.43
C PHE A 142 8.43 -4.36 -0.95
N GLY A 143 9.24 -3.36 -1.28
CA GLY A 143 9.86 -3.22 -2.60
C GLY A 143 8.92 -2.69 -3.68
N ILE A 144 7.84 -2.02 -3.30
CA ILE A 144 6.91 -1.41 -4.24
C ILE A 144 7.49 -0.08 -4.72
N LYS A 145 7.67 0.06 -6.02
CA LYS A 145 8.18 1.30 -6.62
C LYS A 145 7.03 2.28 -6.86
N PHE A 146 7.18 3.51 -6.39
CA PHE A 146 6.26 4.61 -6.66
C PHE A 146 6.80 5.45 -7.82
N GLU A 147 6.13 5.36 -8.96
CA GLU A 147 6.53 6.06 -10.18
C GLU A 147 6.21 7.55 -10.07
N GLY A 148 7.20 8.39 -10.38
CA GLY A 148 7.07 9.85 -10.20
C GLY A 148 7.49 10.36 -8.81
N HIS A 149 7.81 9.48 -7.86
CA HIS A 149 8.35 9.91 -6.57
C HIS A 149 9.75 10.52 -6.75
N PRO A 150 10.01 11.73 -6.26
CA PRO A 150 11.27 12.46 -6.56
C PRO A 150 12.50 11.88 -5.85
N ASP A 151 12.32 11.28 -4.66
CA ASP A 151 13.43 10.77 -3.83
C ASP A 151 13.05 9.45 -3.15
N LEU A 152 12.89 8.39 -3.94
CA LEU A 152 12.51 7.06 -3.44
C LEU A 152 13.72 6.32 -2.89
N ARG A 153 14.03 6.53 -1.62
CA ARG A 153 15.13 5.89 -0.88
C ARG A 153 14.63 5.27 0.43
N ARG A 154 15.45 4.43 1.07
CA ARG A 154 15.09 3.82 2.35
C ARG A 154 14.83 4.87 3.42
N ILE A 155 13.94 4.55 4.37
CA ILE A 155 13.55 5.44 5.45
C ILE A 155 13.63 4.75 6.83
N LEU A 156 13.26 3.48 6.93
CA LEU A 156 13.28 2.73 8.19
C LEU A 156 14.56 1.90 8.35
N LEU A 157 15.10 1.40 7.26
CA LEU A 157 16.36 0.67 7.24
C LEU A 157 17.49 1.59 6.77
N TRP A 158 18.70 1.27 7.14
CA TRP A 158 19.87 2.03 6.69
C TRP A 158 20.06 1.91 5.17
N GLU A 159 20.64 2.91 4.56
CA GLU A 159 20.67 3.06 3.10
C GLU A 159 21.40 1.91 2.39
N SER A 160 22.46 1.37 3.01
CA SER A 160 23.24 0.24 2.49
C SER A 160 22.62 -1.14 2.75
N TYR A 161 21.41 -1.23 3.34
CA TYR A 161 20.75 -2.51 3.59
C TYR A 161 20.46 -3.26 2.30
N ARG A 162 20.89 -4.53 2.22
CA ARG A 162 20.85 -5.36 1.00
C ARG A 162 20.15 -6.72 1.19
N GLU A 163 19.60 -7.01 2.36
CA GLU A 163 18.96 -8.30 2.61
C GLU A 163 17.64 -8.49 1.86
N GLY A 164 16.98 -7.42 1.47
CA GLY A 164 15.71 -7.44 0.76
C GLY A 164 14.65 -6.55 1.40
N PHE A 165 13.41 -7.05 1.44
CA PHE A 165 12.25 -6.31 1.92
C PHE A 165 11.60 -7.08 3.09
N PRO A 166 11.75 -6.58 4.33
CA PRO A 166 11.45 -7.38 5.54
C PRO A 166 9.98 -7.77 5.73
N LEU A 167 9.03 -7.01 5.18
CA LEU A 167 7.61 -7.33 5.34
C LEU A 167 7.07 -8.27 4.26
N ARG A 168 7.90 -8.65 3.29
CA ARG A 168 7.52 -9.67 2.32
C ARG A 168 7.47 -11.05 2.95
N LYS A 169 6.53 -11.87 2.48
CA LYS A 169 6.31 -13.22 3.04
C LYS A 169 7.42 -14.21 2.70
N ASP A 170 8.18 -13.95 1.65
CA ASP A 170 9.38 -14.70 1.29
C ASP A 170 10.63 -14.30 2.09
N PHE A 171 10.54 -13.22 2.88
CA PHE A 171 11.64 -12.78 3.73
C PHE A 171 11.67 -13.64 5.02
N PRO A 172 12.84 -14.21 5.40
CA PRO A 172 12.95 -15.06 6.57
C PRO A 172 12.76 -14.25 7.86
N LEU A 173 12.01 -14.80 8.83
CA LEU A 173 11.66 -14.14 10.08
C LEU A 173 12.87 -13.67 10.90
N ARG A 174 14.00 -14.37 10.78
CA ARG A 174 15.24 -14.05 11.50
C ARG A 174 16.22 -13.17 10.71
N GLY A 175 15.81 -12.71 9.52
CA GLY A 175 16.73 -12.06 8.57
C GLY A 175 17.62 -13.08 7.84
N ARG A 176 18.41 -12.59 6.89
CA ARG A 176 19.33 -13.41 6.08
C ARG A 176 20.73 -13.43 6.66
N PHE A 177 21.11 -12.39 7.40
CA PHE A 177 22.42 -12.26 8.04
C PHE A 177 22.32 -12.46 9.56
N SER A 178 23.44 -12.82 10.17
CA SER A 178 23.55 -12.88 11.62
C SER A 178 23.41 -11.48 12.25
N ARG A 179 22.96 -11.42 13.51
CA ARG A 179 22.87 -10.15 14.25
C ARG A 179 24.18 -9.36 14.26
N ALA A 180 25.31 -10.05 14.41
CA ALA A 180 26.61 -9.42 14.42
C ALA A 180 26.96 -8.79 13.07
N GLU A 181 26.54 -9.42 11.99
CA GLU A 181 26.77 -8.92 10.62
C GLU A 181 25.88 -7.75 10.28
N GLN A 182 24.59 -7.81 10.67
CA GLN A 182 23.66 -6.68 10.56
C GLN A 182 24.17 -5.46 11.34
N LEU A 183 24.61 -5.64 12.58
CA LEU A 183 25.17 -4.57 13.39
C LEU A 183 26.43 -3.99 12.75
N LYS A 184 27.34 -4.82 12.23
CA LYS A 184 28.53 -4.37 11.52
C LYS A 184 28.20 -3.53 10.29
N GLN A 185 27.18 -3.92 9.52
CA GLN A 185 26.74 -3.18 8.35
C GLN A 185 26.10 -1.84 8.74
N ALA A 186 25.25 -1.83 9.77
CA ALA A 186 24.63 -0.61 10.27
C ALA A 186 25.68 0.40 10.78
N LEU A 187 26.65 -0.05 11.59
CA LEU A 187 27.72 0.79 12.09
C LEU A 187 28.69 1.27 10.98
N ALA A 188 28.80 0.54 9.87
CA ALA A 188 29.58 0.97 8.72
C ALA A 188 28.85 2.03 7.89
N ALA A 189 27.50 2.00 7.91
CA ALA A 189 26.66 2.98 7.21
C ALA A 189 26.56 4.33 7.95
N ASP A 190 26.63 4.28 9.28
CA ASP A 190 26.59 5.46 10.14
C ASP A 190 27.87 5.52 11.01
N PRO A 191 28.91 6.22 10.55
CA PRO A 191 30.15 6.37 11.31
C PRO A 191 29.96 7.09 12.67
N GLU A 192 28.97 7.96 12.78
CA GLU A 192 28.73 8.72 14.02
C GLU A 192 28.15 7.82 15.12
N ALA A 193 27.42 6.76 14.77
CA ALA A 193 26.93 5.78 15.74
C ALA A 193 28.06 5.08 16.52
N ARG A 194 29.30 5.12 16.03
CA ARG A 194 30.46 4.58 16.73
C ARG A 194 30.91 5.45 17.92
N TYR A 195 30.73 6.76 17.83
CA TYR A 195 31.22 7.69 18.84
C TYR A 195 30.31 7.72 20.08
N SER A 196 29.02 7.47 19.92
CA SER A 196 28.09 7.45 21.04
C SER A 196 28.26 6.27 22.00
N MET A 197 28.97 5.21 21.59
CA MET A 197 29.27 4.04 22.44
C MET A 197 30.60 4.17 23.19
N GLU A 198 31.56 4.96 22.71
CA GLU A 198 32.86 5.17 23.36
C GLU A 198 32.80 6.28 24.40
N GLU A 199 31.87 7.23 24.31
CA GLU A 199 31.69 8.29 25.30
C GLU A 199 30.90 7.84 26.55
N LEU A 200 30.37 6.62 26.59
CA LEU A 200 29.63 6.06 27.71
C LEU A 200 30.45 5.11 28.60
N THR A 201 31.75 4.96 28.36
CA THR A 201 32.70 4.22 29.17
C THR A 201 33.71 5.16 29.82
#